data_dd0f5ee2b7e7264c6336e9eefd1334bb
#
_entry.id   dd0f5ee2b7e7264c6336e9eefd1334bb
#
_cell.length_a   1.000
_cell.length_b   1.000
_cell.length_c   1.000
_cell.angle_alpha   90.00
_cell.angle_beta   90.00
_cell.angle_gamma   90.00
#
_symmetry.space_group_name_H-M   'P 1'
#
loop_
_entity.id
_entity.type
_entity.pdbx_description
1 polymer ?
#
loop_
_entity_poly.entity_id
_entity_poly.type
_entity_poly.pdbx_seq_one_letter_code
_entity_poly.pdbx_strand_id
1 'polypeptide(L)'
;MKRDNCFGFLRFVFALIIVIAHVRVLTQAPELQCTRILSLIVNRTAFFVISGFLIMISFDHSQSIKHFFQKRAKRIFPAYLMVIMGAALFFVFLSTYAPADYYTHPMWWKYIAANACFMNFLQPCLPGVFEEDIFLNCSVNGSMWTQKVEVGFYLIVPLLAYILHRSKRPWIWLLAIYVGSVLWSNTFLYLEDKTGNSFYRFMEHQLPGCLSYFAAGMFAYQYKDLFLKYKHWIIIPAIAVVVLEKTLGYSWLQPAGNAAILLWCAYTLSALNRLEWMGNYSYGMYLYHYPIIMIMIYFNLFHTWNVWLAFSVLIGIVLLVSALSWHLYEKKFLNRK
;
A
#
# COMPACT_ATOMS: atom_id res chain seq x y z
N MET A 1 4.44 -23.98 14.69
CA MET A 1 4.86 -22.96 15.69
C MET A 1 3.80 -21.87 15.76
N LYS A 2 3.23 -21.58 16.95
CA LYS A 2 2.41 -20.39 17.14
C LYS A 2 3.30 -19.16 16.83
N ARG A 3 2.86 -18.28 15.93
CA ARG A 3 3.57 -17.02 15.70
C ARG A 3 3.33 -16.11 16.90
N ASP A 4 4.41 -15.58 17.47
CA ASP A 4 4.34 -14.69 18.65
C ASP A 4 4.00 -13.23 18.26
N ASN A 5 3.37 -13.03 17.11
CA ASN A 5 3.03 -11.71 16.57
C ASN A 5 1.72 -11.73 15.80
N CYS A 6 1.13 -10.55 15.56
CA CYS A 6 -0.13 -10.38 14.85
C CYS A 6 -0.02 -9.53 13.57
N PHE A 7 1.09 -9.66 12.82
CA PHE A 7 1.30 -8.86 11.59
C PHE A 7 0.19 -9.01 10.55
N GLY A 8 -0.40 -10.20 10.39
CA GLY A 8 -1.50 -10.39 9.45
C GLY A 8 -2.73 -9.60 9.86
N PHE A 9 -3.10 -9.63 11.13
CA PHE A 9 -4.21 -8.82 11.63
C PHE A 9 -3.94 -7.32 11.47
N LEU A 10 -2.72 -6.84 11.77
CA LEU A 10 -2.35 -5.44 11.57
C LEU A 10 -2.44 -5.03 10.10
N ARG A 11 -2.00 -5.88 9.16
CA ARG A 11 -2.15 -5.63 7.72
C ARG A 11 -3.61 -5.47 7.32
N PHE A 12 -4.50 -6.29 7.87
CA PHE A 12 -5.93 -6.18 7.62
C PHE A 12 -6.48 -4.83 8.13
N VAL A 13 -6.16 -4.47 9.37
CA VAL A 13 -6.59 -3.20 9.97
C VAL A 13 -6.06 -2.01 9.17
N PHE A 14 -4.80 -2.06 8.75
CA PHE A 14 -4.19 -0.98 7.95
C PHE A 14 -4.84 -0.87 6.57
N ALA A 15 -5.14 -2.00 5.92
CA ALA A 15 -5.87 -1.98 4.67
C ALA A 15 -7.25 -1.35 4.82
N LEU A 16 -7.97 -1.69 5.90
CA LEU A 16 -9.27 -1.10 6.20
C LEU A 16 -9.18 0.41 6.42
N ILE A 17 -8.20 0.88 7.18
CA ILE A 17 -7.98 2.32 7.40
C ILE A 17 -7.66 3.04 6.07
N ILE A 18 -6.90 2.43 5.17
CA ILE A 18 -6.65 3.01 3.83
C ILE A 18 -7.91 3.08 3.00
N VAL A 19 -8.75 2.04 3.02
CA VAL A 19 -10.07 2.07 2.35
C VAL A 19 -10.89 3.25 2.87
N ILE A 20 -11.02 3.38 4.19
CA ILE A 20 -11.75 4.48 4.84
C ILE A 20 -11.19 5.85 4.43
N ALA A 21 -9.85 5.98 4.41
CA ALA A 21 -9.19 7.22 4.01
C ALA A 21 -9.47 7.59 2.55
N HIS A 22 -9.46 6.62 1.63
CA HIS A 22 -9.78 6.87 0.22
C HIS A 22 -11.25 7.20 0.01
N VAL A 23 -12.18 6.53 0.70
CA VAL A 23 -13.61 6.92 0.66
C VAL A 23 -13.76 8.38 1.05
N ARG A 24 -13.21 8.79 2.19
CA ARG A 24 -13.29 10.17 2.67
C ARG A 24 -12.70 11.18 1.67
N VAL A 25 -11.54 10.86 1.09
CA VAL A 25 -10.83 11.78 0.17
C VAL A 25 -11.56 11.89 -1.17
N LEU A 26 -12.04 10.76 -1.71
CA LEU A 26 -12.65 10.72 -3.04
C LEU A 26 -14.09 11.22 -3.02
N THR A 27 -14.86 10.94 -1.96
CA THR A 27 -16.25 11.42 -1.86
C THR A 27 -16.35 12.84 -1.33
N GLN A 28 -15.33 13.31 -0.59
CA GLN A 28 -15.31 14.58 0.14
C GLN A 28 -16.53 14.79 1.07
N ALA A 29 -17.26 13.72 1.40
CA ALA A 29 -18.45 13.78 2.23
C ALA A 29 -18.13 14.38 3.62
N PRO A 30 -18.85 15.44 4.05
CA PRO A 30 -18.58 16.09 5.34
C PRO A 30 -18.71 15.16 6.54
N GLU A 31 -19.67 14.21 6.49
CA GLU A 31 -19.96 13.25 7.55
C GLU A 31 -18.78 12.30 7.79
N LEU A 32 -17.96 12.03 6.77
CA LEU A 32 -16.80 11.15 6.87
C LEU A 32 -15.53 11.85 7.36
N GLN A 33 -15.55 13.19 7.52
CA GLN A 33 -14.36 13.93 7.98
C GLN A 33 -13.90 13.53 9.37
N CYS A 34 -14.79 13.05 10.25
CA CYS A 34 -14.43 12.50 11.56
C CYS A 34 -13.44 11.33 11.46
N THR A 35 -13.44 10.58 10.35
CA THR A 35 -12.51 9.45 10.11
C THR A 35 -11.06 9.89 9.82
N ARG A 36 -10.80 11.20 9.65
CA ARG A 36 -9.47 11.75 9.40
C ARG A 36 -8.45 11.33 10.46
N ILE A 37 -8.89 11.16 11.70
CA ILE A 37 -8.02 10.73 12.80
C ILE A 37 -7.34 9.38 12.51
N LEU A 38 -8.03 8.46 11.84
CA LEU A 38 -7.46 7.15 11.47
C LEU A 38 -6.26 7.28 10.52
N SER A 39 -6.31 8.25 9.61
CA SER A 39 -5.20 8.56 8.69
C SER A 39 -3.99 9.18 9.37
N LEU A 40 -4.17 9.76 10.58
CA LEU A 40 -3.06 10.23 11.39
C LEU A 40 -2.29 9.08 12.03
N ILE A 41 -2.99 7.98 12.36
CA ILE A 41 -2.39 6.81 13.00
C ILE A 41 -1.73 5.92 11.96
N VAL A 42 -2.43 5.63 10.85
CA VAL A 42 -1.97 4.74 9.79
C VAL A 42 -2.10 5.42 8.44
N ASN A 43 -1.05 5.34 7.66
CA ASN A 43 -1.03 5.72 6.27
C ASN A 43 -0.33 4.64 5.41
N ARG A 44 -0.21 4.88 4.09
CA ARG A 44 0.47 3.97 3.16
C ARG A 44 1.89 3.56 3.60
N THR A 45 2.59 4.44 4.33
CA THR A 45 3.98 4.21 4.76
C THR A 45 4.11 3.10 5.80
N ALA A 46 3.06 2.81 6.58
CA ALA A 46 3.04 1.68 7.49
C ALA A 46 3.18 0.34 6.75
N PHE A 47 2.63 0.23 5.53
CA PHE A 47 2.83 -0.96 4.68
C PHE A 47 4.29 -1.08 4.23
N PHE A 48 4.97 0.00 3.92
CA PHE A 48 6.39 -0.05 3.52
C PHE A 48 7.28 -0.50 4.67
N VAL A 49 6.96 -0.11 5.91
CA VAL A 49 7.65 -0.63 7.11
C VAL A 49 7.40 -2.13 7.28
N ILE A 50 6.14 -2.58 7.19
CA ILE A 50 5.80 -4.01 7.24
C ILE A 50 6.52 -4.77 6.13
N SER A 51 6.55 -4.21 4.93
CA SER A 51 7.23 -4.81 3.79
C SER A 51 8.73 -4.95 4.06
N GLY A 52 9.41 -3.91 4.57
CA GLY A 52 10.82 -4.00 4.95
C GLY A 52 11.10 -5.13 5.94
N PHE A 53 10.26 -5.28 6.95
CA PHE A 53 10.40 -6.33 7.94
C PHE A 53 10.09 -7.74 7.37
N LEU A 54 8.93 -7.93 6.75
CA LEU A 54 8.48 -9.25 6.30
C LEU A 54 9.18 -9.75 5.03
N ILE A 55 9.62 -8.85 4.15
CA ILE A 55 10.31 -9.22 2.93
C ILE A 55 11.72 -9.71 3.25
N MET A 56 12.42 -9.08 4.20
CA MET A 56 13.71 -9.58 4.68
C MET A 56 13.57 -10.97 5.28
N ILE A 57 12.60 -11.20 6.16
CA ILE A 57 12.30 -12.56 6.67
C ILE A 57 12.10 -13.54 5.51
N SER A 58 11.29 -13.14 4.52
CA SER A 58 11.00 -14.01 3.39
C SER A 58 12.22 -14.28 2.51
N PHE A 59 13.12 -13.32 2.38
CA PHE A 59 14.36 -13.47 1.62
C PHE A 59 15.31 -14.43 2.35
N ASP A 60 15.56 -14.22 3.63
CA ASP A 60 16.47 -15.05 4.45
C ASP A 60 16.01 -16.50 4.55
N HIS A 61 14.69 -16.74 4.52
CA HIS A 61 14.11 -18.08 4.49
C HIS A 61 13.88 -18.63 3.07
N SER A 62 14.40 -18.00 2.04
CA SER A 62 14.29 -18.47 0.66
C SER A 62 15.55 -19.27 0.27
N GLN A 63 15.35 -20.43 -0.37
CA GLN A 63 16.43 -21.32 -0.82
C GLN A 63 17.33 -20.69 -1.89
N SER A 64 16.80 -19.72 -2.65
CA SER A 64 17.51 -19.02 -3.71
C SER A 64 16.82 -17.70 -4.05
N ILE A 65 17.52 -16.81 -4.74
CA ILE A 65 16.96 -15.57 -5.29
C ILE A 65 15.77 -15.88 -6.22
N LYS A 66 15.89 -16.90 -7.07
CA LYS A 66 14.79 -17.35 -7.94
C LYS A 66 13.56 -17.77 -7.14
N HIS A 67 13.77 -18.54 -6.06
CA HIS A 67 12.66 -18.98 -5.18
C HIS A 67 12.00 -17.79 -4.47
N PHE A 68 12.80 -16.80 -4.03
CA PHE A 68 12.26 -15.56 -3.47
C PHE A 68 11.36 -14.84 -4.47
N PHE A 69 11.82 -14.57 -5.71
CA PHE A 69 11.00 -13.92 -6.73
C PHE A 69 9.76 -14.72 -7.10
N GLN A 70 9.83 -16.03 -7.19
CA GLN A 70 8.67 -16.88 -7.43
C GLN A 70 7.61 -16.74 -6.34
N LYS A 71 8.02 -16.70 -5.05
CA LYS A 71 7.09 -16.47 -3.93
C LYS A 71 6.42 -15.10 -4.03
N ARG A 72 7.16 -14.05 -4.39
CA ARG A 72 6.61 -12.70 -4.54
C ARG A 72 5.67 -12.61 -5.73
N ALA A 73 6.07 -13.16 -6.87
CA ALA A 73 5.24 -13.22 -8.06
C ALA A 73 3.90 -13.93 -7.80
N LYS A 74 3.93 -15.12 -7.20
CA LYS A 74 2.71 -15.86 -6.80
C LYS A 74 1.82 -15.07 -5.83
N ARG A 75 2.37 -14.16 -5.04
CA ARG A 75 1.62 -13.33 -4.09
C ARG A 75 0.98 -12.11 -4.74
N ILE A 76 1.67 -11.46 -5.71
CA ILE A 76 1.20 -10.20 -6.30
C ILE A 76 0.37 -10.44 -7.56
N PHE A 77 0.94 -11.12 -8.56
CA PHE A 77 0.37 -11.15 -9.90
C PHE A 77 -1.06 -11.65 -10.01
N PRO A 78 -1.50 -12.69 -9.27
CA PRO A 78 -2.85 -13.20 -9.45
C PRO A 78 -3.93 -12.12 -9.22
N ALA A 79 -4.00 -11.53 -8.04
CA ALA A 79 -5.02 -10.51 -7.74
C ALA A 79 -4.77 -9.21 -8.51
N TYR A 80 -3.50 -8.85 -8.73
CA TYR A 80 -3.12 -7.64 -9.48
C TYR A 80 -3.62 -7.68 -10.92
N LEU A 81 -3.36 -8.78 -11.65
CA LEU A 81 -3.85 -8.94 -13.01
C LEU A 81 -5.38 -9.08 -13.07
N MET A 82 -5.97 -9.72 -12.05
CA MET A 82 -7.43 -9.84 -11.97
C MET A 82 -8.12 -8.47 -11.88
N VAL A 83 -7.60 -7.53 -11.10
CA VAL A 83 -8.22 -6.20 -11.00
C VAL A 83 -8.03 -5.40 -12.28
N ILE A 84 -6.87 -5.49 -12.94
CA ILE A 84 -6.62 -4.81 -14.22
C ILE A 84 -7.53 -5.36 -15.31
N MET A 85 -7.53 -6.67 -15.49
CA MET A 85 -8.34 -7.32 -16.52
C MET A 85 -9.84 -7.20 -16.23
N GLY A 86 -10.23 -7.30 -14.95
CA GLY A 86 -11.61 -7.07 -14.51
C GLY A 86 -12.09 -5.68 -14.88
N ALA A 87 -11.31 -4.64 -14.57
CA ALA A 87 -11.65 -3.28 -14.97
C ALA A 87 -11.71 -3.13 -16.50
N ALA A 88 -10.68 -3.60 -17.23
CA ALA A 88 -10.63 -3.52 -18.69
C ALA A 88 -11.82 -4.22 -19.37
N LEU A 89 -12.29 -5.34 -18.83
CA LEU A 89 -13.38 -6.12 -19.42
C LEU A 89 -14.77 -5.60 -19.01
N PHE A 90 -14.95 -5.19 -17.75
CA PHE A 90 -16.29 -4.90 -17.25
C PHE A 90 -16.64 -3.41 -17.21
N PHE A 91 -15.66 -2.49 -17.31
CA PHE A 91 -15.96 -1.06 -17.31
C PHE A 91 -16.50 -0.53 -18.65
N VAL A 92 -16.63 -1.38 -19.65
CA VAL A 92 -17.43 -1.09 -20.85
C VAL A 92 -18.86 -0.67 -20.50
N PHE A 93 -19.45 -1.22 -19.43
CA PHE A 93 -20.77 -0.85 -18.95
C PHE A 93 -20.84 0.55 -18.29
N LEU A 94 -19.69 1.15 -18.02
CA LEU A 94 -19.55 2.51 -17.46
C LEU A 94 -19.02 3.49 -18.50
N SER A 95 -18.67 3.00 -19.69
CA SER A 95 -18.09 3.80 -20.76
C SER A 95 -19.17 4.54 -21.54
N THR A 96 -18.82 5.74 -22.01
CA THR A 96 -19.62 6.52 -22.99
C THR A 96 -19.47 5.98 -24.41
N TYR A 97 -18.49 5.09 -24.68
CA TYR A 97 -18.27 4.46 -25.98
C TYR A 97 -19.14 3.23 -26.18
N ALA A 98 -19.54 2.96 -27.42
CA ALA A 98 -20.13 1.68 -27.78
C ALA A 98 -19.13 0.52 -27.52
N PRO A 99 -19.60 -0.70 -27.18
CA PRO A 99 -18.69 -1.80 -26.82
C PRO A 99 -17.63 -2.11 -27.88
N ALA A 100 -17.97 -2.03 -29.18
CA ALA A 100 -17.01 -2.26 -30.26
C ALA A 100 -15.88 -1.22 -30.25
N ASP A 101 -16.24 0.07 -30.11
CA ASP A 101 -15.28 1.19 -30.09
C ASP A 101 -14.45 1.17 -28.81
N TYR A 102 -15.03 0.80 -27.68
CA TYR A 102 -14.34 0.66 -26.41
C TYR A 102 -13.19 -0.34 -26.48
N TYR A 103 -13.44 -1.58 -26.93
CA TYR A 103 -12.43 -2.64 -26.96
C TYR A 103 -11.40 -2.48 -28.08
N THR A 104 -11.73 -1.78 -29.17
CA THR A 104 -10.80 -1.49 -30.27
C THR A 104 -9.98 -0.22 -30.04
N HIS A 105 -10.36 0.61 -29.05
CA HIS A 105 -9.69 1.87 -28.79
C HIS A 105 -8.23 1.67 -28.35
N PRO A 106 -7.27 2.44 -28.90
CA PRO A 106 -5.85 2.29 -28.55
C PRO A 106 -5.56 2.48 -27.04
N MET A 107 -6.36 3.31 -26.35
CA MET A 107 -6.24 3.55 -24.92
C MET A 107 -6.51 2.28 -24.09
N TRP A 108 -7.41 1.40 -24.52
CA TRP A 108 -7.71 0.14 -23.86
C TRP A 108 -6.48 -0.79 -23.82
N TRP A 109 -5.79 -0.93 -24.95
CA TRP A 109 -4.55 -1.72 -25.04
C TRP A 109 -3.41 -1.10 -24.23
N LYS A 110 -3.26 0.24 -24.30
CA LYS A 110 -2.27 0.97 -23.50
C LYS A 110 -2.53 0.80 -22.00
N TYR A 111 -3.80 0.84 -21.56
CA TYR A 111 -4.18 0.60 -20.17
C TYR A 111 -3.71 -0.77 -19.70
N ILE A 112 -4.02 -1.84 -20.41
CA ILE A 112 -3.59 -3.19 -20.05
C ILE A 112 -2.07 -3.28 -20.01
N ALA A 113 -1.38 -2.85 -21.07
CA ALA A 113 0.07 -2.95 -21.15
C ALA A 113 0.79 -2.18 -20.05
N ALA A 114 0.42 -0.90 -19.85
CA ALA A 114 1.04 -0.05 -18.83
C ALA A 114 0.78 -0.60 -17.41
N ASN A 115 -0.47 -0.96 -17.11
CA ASN A 115 -0.80 -1.44 -15.78
C ASN A 115 -0.21 -2.83 -15.52
N ALA A 116 -0.20 -3.77 -16.47
CA ALA A 116 0.45 -5.07 -16.30
C ALA A 116 1.96 -4.95 -16.00
N CYS A 117 2.61 -3.88 -16.48
CA CYS A 117 4.01 -3.54 -16.17
C CYS A 117 4.19 -2.67 -14.93
N PHE A 118 3.19 -2.48 -14.08
CA PHE A 118 3.20 -1.58 -12.91
C PHE A 118 3.45 -0.10 -13.24
N MET A 119 3.18 0.31 -14.48
CA MET A 119 3.34 1.68 -14.99
C MET A 119 1.98 2.39 -15.11
N ASN A 120 1.11 2.23 -14.11
CA ASN A 120 -0.25 2.78 -14.12
C ASN A 120 -0.31 4.30 -14.33
N PHE A 121 0.73 5.03 -13.95
CA PHE A 121 0.85 6.47 -14.16
C PHE A 121 0.96 6.87 -15.65
N LEU A 122 1.32 5.95 -16.55
CA LEU A 122 1.38 6.21 -18.00
C LEU A 122 -0.01 6.13 -18.64
N GLN A 123 -0.88 5.28 -18.14
CA GLN A 123 -2.25 5.11 -18.64
C GLN A 123 -3.18 4.67 -17.51
N PRO A 124 -3.67 5.59 -16.68
CA PRO A 124 -4.59 5.26 -15.58
C PRO A 124 -6.04 5.09 -16.01
N CYS A 125 -6.40 5.56 -17.22
CA CYS A 125 -7.76 5.67 -17.71
C CYS A 125 -8.12 4.61 -18.74
N LEU A 126 -9.41 4.26 -18.79
CA LEU A 126 -10.03 3.46 -19.84
C LEU A 126 -10.89 4.37 -20.75
N PRO A 127 -11.15 4.00 -22.02
CA PRO A 127 -11.88 4.83 -22.95
C PRO A 127 -13.30 5.16 -22.44
N GLY A 128 -13.65 6.44 -22.36
CA GLY A 128 -14.99 6.89 -21.96
C GLY A 128 -15.43 6.55 -20.54
N VAL A 129 -14.49 6.14 -19.66
CA VAL A 129 -14.79 5.78 -18.28
C VAL A 129 -14.38 6.90 -17.34
N PHE A 130 -15.34 7.42 -16.55
CA PHE A 130 -15.13 8.49 -15.55
C PHE A 130 -14.60 9.82 -16.12
N GLU A 131 -14.78 10.08 -17.44
CA GLU A 131 -14.23 11.27 -18.11
C GLU A 131 -14.87 12.58 -17.65
N GLU A 132 -16.12 12.54 -17.19
CA GLU A 132 -16.88 13.73 -16.75
C GLU A 132 -16.52 14.18 -15.33
N ASP A 133 -15.79 13.36 -14.57
CA ASP A 133 -15.45 13.68 -13.18
C ASP A 133 -14.10 14.40 -13.09
N ILE A 134 -14.16 15.71 -13.03
CA ILE A 134 -13.00 16.62 -12.95
C ILE A 134 -12.13 16.31 -11.72
N PHE A 135 -12.70 15.79 -10.63
CA PHE A 135 -11.97 15.48 -9.40
C PHE A 135 -11.17 14.19 -9.47
N LEU A 136 -11.58 13.23 -10.28
CA LEU A 136 -11.05 11.87 -10.28
C LEU A 136 -10.04 11.59 -11.40
N ASN A 137 -9.78 12.56 -12.29
CA ASN A 137 -8.82 12.45 -13.39
C ASN A 137 -8.93 11.14 -14.18
N CYS A 138 -10.16 10.66 -14.46
CA CYS A 138 -10.46 9.40 -15.16
C CYS A 138 -9.77 8.13 -14.62
N SER A 139 -9.05 8.20 -13.50
CA SER A 139 -8.24 7.10 -13.00
C SER A 139 -9.11 5.93 -12.52
N VAL A 140 -8.98 4.78 -13.17
CA VAL A 140 -9.68 3.55 -12.80
C VAL A 140 -9.25 3.05 -11.42
N ASN A 141 -7.95 3.16 -11.11
CA ASN A 141 -7.40 2.76 -9.81
C ASN A 141 -6.18 3.59 -9.42
N GLY A 142 -6.42 4.73 -8.78
CA GLY A 142 -5.37 5.64 -8.35
C GLY A 142 -4.51 5.12 -7.21
N SER A 143 -4.87 4.01 -6.55
CA SER A 143 -4.06 3.44 -5.47
C SER A 143 -2.86 2.61 -5.95
N MET A 144 -2.84 2.20 -7.22
CA MET A 144 -1.88 1.23 -7.76
C MET A 144 -0.44 1.72 -7.86
N TRP A 145 -0.18 3.03 -7.75
CA TRP A 145 1.20 3.55 -7.80
C TRP A 145 2.12 2.95 -6.74
N THR A 146 1.58 2.55 -5.58
CA THR A 146 2.36 1.92 -4.51
C THR A 146 2.81 0.50 -4.87
N GLN A 147 2.11 -0.18 -5.80
CA GLN A 147 2.51 -1.51 -6.28
C GLN A 147 3.83 -1.46 -7.05
N LYS A 148 4.05 -0.38 -7.83
CA LYS A 148 5.35 -0.12 -8.47
C LYS A 148 6.46 -0.01 -7.43
N VAL A 149 6.23 0.71 -6.34
CA VAL A 149 7.21 0.85 -5.25
C VAL A 149 7.46 -0.49 -4.54
N GLU A 150 6.41 -1.26 -4.27
CA GLU A 150 6.52 -2.58 -3.64
C GLU A 150 7.32 -3.56 -4.51
N VAL A 151 7.08 -3.58 -5.83
CA VAL A 151 7.88 -4.37 -6.78
C VAL A 151 9.33 -3.88 -6.80
N GLY A 152 9.55 -2.56 -6.76
CA GLY A 152 10.87 -1.96 -6.63
C GLY A 152 11.62 -2.45 -5.39
N PHE A 153 10.94 -2.55 -4.23
CA PHE A 153 11.52 -3.14 -3.03
C PHE A 153 11.95 -4.59 -3.25
N TYR A 154 11.14 -5.41 -3.92
CA TYR A 154 11.52 -6.79 -4.20
C TYR A 154 12.76 -6.90 -5.09
N LEU A 155 12.89 -6.01 -6.07
CA LEU A 155 14.04 -6.00 -6.98
C LEU A 155 15.35 -5.64 -6.27
N ILE A 156 15.32 -4.73 -5.30
CA ILE A 156 16.54 -4.29 -4.59
C ILE A 156 16.90 -5.16 -3.40
N VAL A 157 15.99 -5.94 -2.82
CA VAL A 157 16.23 -6.74 -1.61
C VAL A 157 17.41 -7.71 -1.75
N PRO A 158 17.59 -8.46 -2.86
CA PRO A 158 18.76 -9.33 -2.98
C PRO A 158 20.10 -8.59 -2.86
N LEU A 159 20.19 -7.39 -3.45
CA LEU A 159 21.37 -6.54 -3.35
C LEU A 159 21.57 -6.03 -1.92
N LEU A 160 20.50 -5.52 -1.29
CA LEU A 160 20.55 -5.03 0.08
C LEU A 160 20.94 -6.14 1.07
N ALA A 161 20.31 -7.30 0.97
CA ALA A 161 20.65 -8.45 1.80
C ALA A 161 22.11 -8.88 1.63
N TYR A 162 22.60 -8.93 0.37
CA TYR A 162 24.01 -9.23 0.10
C TYR A 162 24.95 -8.25 0.82
N ILE A 163 24.69 -6.94 0.75
CA ILE A 163 25.48 -5.90 1.42
C ILE A 163 25.41 -6.07 2.94
N LEU A 164 24.19 -6.23 3.48
CA LEU A 164 23.96 -6.31 4.92
C LEU A 164 24.60 -7.55 5.55
N HIS A 165 24.48 -8.72 4.90
CA HIS A 165 25.02 -9.98 5.43
C HIS A 165 26.56 -10.01 5.39
N ARG A 166 27.21 -9.29 4.45
CA ARG A 166 28.67 -9.20 4.38
C ARG A 166 29.29 -8.10 5.26
N SER A 167 28.48 -7.13 5.67
CA SER A 167 28.95 -6.00 6.44
C SER A 167 29.14 -6.36 7.92
N LYS A 168 30.28 -5.98 8.49
CA LYS A 168 30.49 -6.02 9.94
C LYS A 168 29.60 -5.01 10.71
N ARG A 169 29.08 -4.00 10.01
CA ARG A 169 28.25 -2.92 10.58
C ARG A 169 27.04 -2.64 9.69
N PRO A 170 26.07 -3.57 9.59
CA PRO A 170 24.93 -3.44 8.68
C PRO A 170 24.09 -2.19 8.97
N TRP A 171 24.05 -1.71 10.20
CA TRP A 171 23.33 -0.50 10.58
C TRP A 171 23.81 0.76 9.84
N ILE A 172 25.09 0.85 9.45
CA ILE A 172 25.63 2.01 8.71
C ILE A 172 24.96 2.10 7.33
N TRP A 173 24.81 0.97 6.63
CA TRP A 173 24.17 0.91 5.33
C TRP A 173 22.69 1.24 5.41
N LEU A 174 21.99 0.68 6.41
CA LEU A 174 20.58 0.98 6.65
C LEU A 174 20.38 2.46 6.99
N LEU A 175 21.26 3.05 7.79
CA LEU A 175 21.23 4.47 8.11
C LEU A 175 21.52 5.34 6.87
N ALA A 176 22.48 4.96 6.04
CA ALA A 176 22.78 5.69 4.80
C ALA A 176 21.58 5.70 3.82
N ILE A 177 20.93 4.54 3.64
CA ILE A 177 19.70 4.42 2.83
C ILE A 177 18.58 5.26 3.45
N TYR A 178 18.40 5.17 4.76
CA TYR A 178 17.40 5.93 5.50
C TYR A 178 17.57 7.44 5.29
N VAL A 179 18.78 7.96 5.58
CA VAL A 179 19.09 9.39 5.46
C VAL A 179 18.96 9.86 4.00
N GLY A 180 19.50 9.11 3.04
CA GLY A 180 19.38 9.43 1.62
C GLY A 180 17.92 9.52 1.15
N SER A 181 17.07 8.58 1.61
CA SER A 181 15.64 8.58 1.31
C SER A 181 14.90 9.75 1.96
N VAL A 182 15.21 10.06 3.21
CA VAL A 182 14.61 11.19 3.93
C VAL A 182 15.00 12.52 3.28
N LEU A 183 16.27 12.68 2.89
CA LEU A 183 16.74 13.85 2.15
C LEU A 183 16.01 13.98 0.82
N TRP A 184 15.89 12.90 0.05
CA TRP A 184 15.10 12.88 -1.19
C TRP A 184 13.67 13.34 -0.96
N SER A 185 12.97 12.72 -0.04
CA SER A 185 11.55 13.03 0.23
C SER A 185 11.35 14.48 0.66
N ASN A 186 12.11 14.96 1.65
CA ASN A 186 11.96 16.34 2.14
C ASN A 186 12.41 17.38 1.11
N THR A 187 13.41 17.10 0.26
CA THR A 187 13.80 17.99 -0.83
C THR A 187 12.67 18.18 -1.83
N PHE A 188 12.05 17.08 -2.28
CA PHE A 188 10.96 17.16 -3.25
C PHE A 188 9.68 17.75 -2.66
N LEU A 189 9.37 17.51 -1.39
CA LEU A 189 8.27 18.18 -0.68
C LEU A 189 8.51 19.70 -0.58
N TYR A 190 9.73 20.11 -0.25
CA TYR A 190 10.11 21.53 -0.21
C TYR A 190 10.00 22.19 -1.59
N LEU A 191 10.45 21.53 -2.66
CA LEU A 191 10.34 22.06 -4.02
C LEU A 191 8.88 22.18 -4.48
N GLU A 192 8.02 21.21 -4.12
CA GLU A 192 6.59 21.29 -4.39
C GLU A 192 5.96 22.49 -3.67
N ASP A 193 6.24 22.64 -2.37
CA ASP A 193 5.73 23.78 -1.58
C ASP A 193 6.13 25.14 -2.19
N LYS A 194 7.38 25.26 -2.66
CA LYS A 194 7.92 26.49 -3.25
C LYS A 194 7.41 26.79 -4.65
N THR A 195 7.16 25.77 -5.46
CA THR A 195 6.87 25.95 -6.89
C THR A 195 5.42 25.67 -7.27
N GLY A 196 4.66 24.98 -6.41
CA GLY A 196 3.32 24.45 -6.73
C GLY A 196 3.31 23.36 -7.80
N ASN A 197 4.48 22.86 -8.23
CA ASN A 197 4.55 21.88 -9.32
C ASN A 197 4.39 20.46 -8.77
N SER A 198 3.29 19.82 -9.16
CA SER A 198 2.94 18.45 -8.79
C SER A 198 3.95 17.37 -9.24
N PHE A 199 4.83 17.68 -10.20
CA PHE A 199 5.94 16.81 -10.59
C PHE A 199 6.84 16.43 -9.38
N TYR A 200 7.07 17.38 -8.48
CA TYR A 200 7.89 17.12 -7.29
C TYR A 200 7.19 16.15 -6.32
N ARG A 201 5.87 16.22 -6.19
CA ARG A 201 5.09 15.23 -5.44
C ARG A 201 5.19 13.83 -6.09
N PHE A 202 5.15 13.77 -7.40
CA PHE A 202 5.38 12.51 -8.13
C PHE A 202 6.78 11.95 -7.85
N MET A 203 7.83 12.79 -7.79
CA MET A 203 9.21 12.36 -7.47
C MET A 203 9.36 11.89 -6.03
N GLU A 204 8.69 12.51 -5.07
CA GLU A 204 8.65 12.07 -3.67
C GLU A 204 8.04 10.66 -3.54
N HIS A 205 7.01 10.36 -4.31
CA HIS A 205 6.34 9.07 -4.34
C HIS A 205 7.14 7.95 -5.05
N GLN A 206 8.31 8.24 -5.64
CA GLN A 206 9.13 7.20 -6.26
C GLN A 206 9.85 6.34 -5.19
N LEU A 207 10.43 5.22 -5.66
CA LEU A 207 11.15 4.27 -4.80
C LEU A 207 12.13 4.95 -3.83
N PRO A 208 13.00 5.91 -4.25
CA PRO A 208 13.93 6.56 -3.32
C PRO A 208 13.23 7.28 -2.16
N GLY A 209 12.10 7.95 -2.39
CA GLY A 209 11.35 8.65 -1.35
C GLY A 209 10.66 7.72 -0.33
N CYS A 210 10.45 6.46 -0.70
CA CYS A 210 9.80 5.46 0.16
C CYS A 210 10.78 4.53 0.90
N LEU A 211 12.08 4.57 0.54
CA LEU A 211 13.10 3.67 1.08
C LEU A 211 13.35 3.85 2.58
N SER A 212 13.16 5.03 3.16
CA SER A 212 13.34 5.26 4.59
C SER A 212 12.41 4.39 5.44
N TYR A 213 11.15 4.25 5.03
CA TYR A 213 10.19 3.37 5.70
C TYR A 213 10.54 1.90 5.55
N PHE A 214 10.98 1.52 4.36
CA PHE A 214 11.43 0.16 4.09
C PHE A 214 12.71 -0.18 4.88
N ALA A 215 13.70 0.72 4.90
CA ALA A 215 14.94 0.58 5.67
C ALA A 215 14.67 0.52 7.18
N ALA A 216 13.73 1.31 7.71
CA ALA A 216 13.30 1.23 9.10
C ALA A 216 12.70 -0.14 9.43
N GLY A 217 11.91 -0.73 8.52
CA GLY A 217 11.41 -2.10 8.65
C GLY A 217 12.51 -3.15 8.63
N MET A 218 13.49 -3.02 7.73
CA MET A 218 14.67 -3.90 7.68
C MET A 218 15.53 -3.78 8.94
N PHE A 219 15.74 -2.56 9.44
CA PHE A 219 16.44 -2.30 10.70
C PHE A 219 15.72 -2.96 11.88
N ALA A 220 14.40 -2.81 11.92
CA ALA A 220 13.57 -3.44 12.94
C ALA A 220 13.64 -4.99 12.91
N TYR A 221 13.78 -5.60 11.73
CA TYR A 221 14.04 -7.02 11.60
C TYR A 221 15.43 -7.41 12.09
N GLN A 222 16.48 -6.71 11.66
CA GLN A 222 17.87 -6.98 11.99
C GLN A 222 18.16 -6.87 13.50
N TYR A 223 17.51 -5.93 14.18
CA TYR A 223 17.71 -5.64 15.61
C TYR A 223 16.45 -5.94 16.44
N LYS A 224 15.64 -6.89 15.99
CA LYS A 224 14.36 -7.25 16.60
C LYS A 224 14.49 -7.54 18.11
N ASP A 225 15.47 -8.33 18.53
CA ASP A 225 15.60 -8.74 19.92
C ASP A 225 15.96 -7.57 20.84
N LEU A 226 16.79 -6.65 20.36
CA LEU A 226 17.11 -5.41 21.07
C LEU A 226 15.86 -4.53 21.20
N PHE A 227 15.09 -4.41 20.11
CA PHE A 227 13.83 -3.68 20.13
C PHE A 227 12.83 -4.28 21.13
N LEU A 228 12.64 -5.61 21.12
CA LEU A 228 11.70 -6.28 22.01
C LEU A 228 12.06 -6.13 23.49
N LYS A 229 13.35 -6.06 23.81
CA LYS A 229 13.84 -5.80 25.16
C LYS A 229 13.43 -4.42 25.69
N TYR A 230 13.42 -3.40 24.83
CA TYR A 230 13.14 -2.00 25.22
C TYR A 230 11.81 -1.47 24.70
N LYS A 231 10.93 -2.29 24.10
CA LYS A 231 9.74 -1.88 23.39
C LYS A 231 8.79 -0.96 24.19
N HIS A 232 8.65 -1.17 25.49
CA HIS A 232 7.79 -0.36 26.35
C HIS A 232 8.37 1.02 26.67
N TRP A 233 9.68 1.18 26.59
CA TRP A 233 10.35 2.47 26.75
C TRP A 233 10.38 3.28 25.46
N ILE A 234 10.43 2.61 24.31
CA ILE A 234 10.54 3.24 23.00
C ILE A 234 9.18 3.73 22.49
N ILE A 235 8.06 3.14 22.93
CA ILE A 235 6.75 3.42 22.35
C ILE A 235 6.28 4.86 22.58
N ILE A 236 6.45 5.43 23.76
CA ILE A 236 6.04 6.79 24.07
C ILE A 236 6.81 7.81 23.23
N PRO A 237 8.17 7.81 23.21
CA PRO A 237 8.91 8.68 22.29
C PRO A 237 8.57 8.47 20.82
N ALA A 238 8.32 7.23 20.38
CA ALA A 238 7.95 6.96 19.00
C ALA A 238 6.63 7.59 18.59
N ILE A 239 5.61 7.50 19.45
CA ILE A 239 4.32 8.16 19.23
C ILE A 239 4.49 9.67 19.21
N ALA A 240 5.22 10.23 20.19
CA ALA A 240 5.47 11.67 20.27
C ALA A 240 6.14 12.21 19.00
N VAL A 241 7.18 11.52 18.49
CA VAL A 241 7.88 11.88 17.26
C VAL A 241 6.94 11.83 16.06
N VAL A 242 6.16 10.76 15.89
CA VAL A 242 5.24 10.63 14.75
C VAL A 242 4.16 11.70 14.77
N VAL A 243 3.60 12.02 15.93
CA VAL A 243 2.59 13.08 16.07
C VAL A 243 3.22 14.44 15.79
N LEU A 244 4.37 14.75 16.39
CA LEU A 244 5.05 16.03 16.24
C LEU A 244 5.43 16.28 14.77
N GLU A 245 6.07 15.33 14.11
CA GLU A 245 6.48 15.48 12.72
C GLU A 245 5.29 15.61 11.76
N LYS A 246 4.19 14.89 12.02
CA LYS A 246 2.95 15.07 11.22
C LYS A 246 2.33 16.46 11.39
N THR A 247 2.40 17.04 12.58
CA THR A 247 1.88 18.38 12.82
C THR A 247 2.76 19.47 12.21
N LEU A 248 4.07 19.24 12.18
CA LEU A 248 5.05 20.16 11.61
C LEU A 248 5.26 20.00 10.09
N GLY A 249 4.71 18.95 9.48
CA GLY A 249 4.87 18.67 8.05
C GLY A 249 6.23 18.07 7.67
N TYR A 250 7.00 17.55 8.62
CA TYR A 250 8.29 16.90 8.39
C TYR A 250 8.18 15.37 8.41
N SER A 251 9.23 14.68 7.96
CA SER A 251 9.28 13.22 7.95
C SER A 251 10.69 12.65 8.21
N TRP A 252 11.46 13.31 9.08
CA TRP A 252 12.83 12.92 9.39
C TRP A 252 12.92 11.63 10.22
N LEU A 253 12.18 11.56 11.31
CA LEU A 253 12.14 10.43 12.25
C LEU A 253 10.86 9.59 12.15
N GLN A 254 9.88 10.07 11.40
CA GLN A 254 8.59 9.38 11.24
C GLN A 254 8.73 7.92 10.78
N PRO A 255 9.66 7.54 9.83
CA PRO A 255 9.82 6.15 9.46
C PRO A 255 10.28 5.26 10.61
N ALA A 256 11.21 5.74 11.45
CA ALA A 256 11.68 5.03 12.63
C ALA A 256 10.58 4.92 13.69
N GLY A 257 9.85 6.01 13.94
CA GLY A 257 8.71 6.01 14.85
C GLY A 257 7.62 5.04 14.41
N ASN A 258 7.28 5.01 13.13
CA ASN A 258 6.30 4.07 12.57
C ASN A 258 6.77 2.61 12.73
N ALA A 259 8.06 2.33 12.54
CA ALA A 259 8.60 0.98 12.74
C ALA A 259 8.50 0.55 14.21
N ALA A 260 8.81 1.45 15.13
CA ALA A 260 8.69 1.20 16.56
C ALA A 260 7.24 0.92 17.00
N ILE A 261 6.29 1.75 16.56
CA ILE A 261 4.85 1.58 16.85
C ILE A 261 4.35 0.25 16.27
N LEU A 262 4.70 -0.05 15.02
CA LEU A 262 4.29 -1.28 14.36
C LEU A 262 4.78 -2.52 15.10
N LEU A 263 6.07 -2.58 15.45
CA LEU A 263 6.63 -3.72 16.18
C LEU A 263 6.01 -3.85 17.56
N TRP A 264 5.86 -2.73 18.25
CA TRP A 264 5.19 -2.73 19.56
C TRP A 264 3.79 -3.34 19.47
N CYS A 265 2.97 -2.90 18.51
CA CYS A 265 1.64 -3.46 18.26
C CYS A 265 1.72 -4.95 17.92
N ALA A 266 2.60 -5.34 17.00
CA ALA A 266 2.71 -6.71 16.51
C ALA A 266 3.04 -7.72 17.61
N TYR A 267 3.93 -7.35 18.54
CA TYR A 267 4.43 -8.24 19.58
C TYR A 267 3.79 -8.06 20.96
N THR A 268 3.11 -6.95 21.20
CA THR A 268 2.36 -6.74 22.44
C THR A 268 0.93 -7.23 22.33
N LEU A 269 0.30 -7.02 21.17
CA LEU A 269 -1.06 -7.49 20.88
C LEU A 269 -1.08 -8.91 20.32
N SER A 270 -0.11 -9.74 20.67
CA SER A 270 0.06 -11.09 20.14
C SER A 270 -1.15 -12.01 20.34
N ALA A 271 -2.03 -11.73 21.33
CA ALA A 271 -3.31 -12.41 21.50
C ALA A 271 -4.22 -12.34 20.26
N LEU A 272 -4.06 -11.28 19.44
CA LEU A 272 -4.78 -11.10 18.17
C LEU A 272 -4.24 -11.99 17.03
N ASN A 273 -3.23 -12.81 17.31
CA ASN A 273 -2.74 -13.81 16.37
C ASN A 273 -3.85 -14.81 15.91
N ARG A 274 -4.89 -15.02 16.72
CA ARG A 274 -6.07 -15.82 16.30
C ARG A 274 -6.75 -15.23 15.05
N LEU A 275 -6.58 -13.94 14.76
CA LEU A 275 -7.14 -13.21 13.62
C LEU A 275 -6.12 -13.05 12.48
N GLU A 276 -4.95 -13.72 12.55
CA GLU A 276 -3.88 -13.64 11.54
C GLU A 276 -4.37 -13.99 10.13
N TRP A 277 -5.37 -14.87 10.02
CA TRP A 277 -5.99 -15.27 8.76
C TRP A 277 -6.64 -14.10 8.00
N MET A 278 -7.09 -13.05 8.71
CA MET A 278 -7.68 -11.85 8.10
C MET A 278 -6.67 -11.10 7.23
N GLY A 279 -5.38 -11.20 7.54
CA GLY A 279 -4.29 -10.60 6.76
C GLY A 279 -4.22 -11.11 5.31
N ASN A 280 -4.83 -12.25 5.03
CA ASN A 280 -4.92 -12.76 3.67
C ASN A 280 -5.77 -11.86 2.76
N TYR A 281 -6.78 -11.18 3.31
CA TYR A 281 -7.68 -10.31 2.57
C TYR A 281 -7.11 -8.90 2.35
N SER A 282 -6.09 -8.51 3.14
CA SER A 282 -5.53 -7.16 3.11
C SER A 282 -5.06 -6.71 1.72
N TYR A 283 -4.54 -7.64 0.93
CA TYR A 283 -4.07 -7.34 -0.43
C TYR A 283 -5.23 -7.12 -1.40
N GLY A 284 -6.24 -8.00 -1.38
CA GLY A 284 -7.46 -7.80 -2.16
C GLY A 284 -8.17 -6.50 -1.79
N MET A 285 -8.34 -6.21 -0.47
CA MET A 285 -8.92 -4.94 -0.02
C MET A 285 -8.19 -3.74 -0.62
N TYR A 286 -6.85 -3.78 -0.63
CA TYR A 286 -6.04 -2.72 -1.20
C TYR A 286 -6.21 -2.57 -2.72
N LEU A 287 -6.39 -3.65 -3.46
CA LEU A 287 -6.54 -3.61 -4.92
C LEU A 287 -7.96 -3.24 -5.38
N TYR A 288 -8.99 -3.76 -4.71
CA TYR A 288 -10.37 -3.65 -5.18
C TYR A 288 -11.11 -2.41 -4.67
N HIS A 289 -10.69 -1.80 -3.54
CA HIS A 289 -11.45 -0.70 -2.96
C HIS A 289 -11.61 0.50 -3.89
N TYR A 290 -10.52 0.91 -4.55
CA TYR A 290 -10.54 2.13 -5.37
C TYR A 290 -11.53 2.02 -6.54
N PRO A 291 -11.50 0.99 -7.41
CA PRO A 291 -12.51 0.79 -8.44
C PRO A 291 -13.94 0.74 -7.89
N ILE A 292 -14.16 0.10 -6.72
CA ILE A 292 -15.48 0.03 -6.10
C ILE A 292 -15.95 1.41 -5.64
N ILE A 293 -15.08 2.22 -5.05
CA ILE A 293 -15.39 3.61 -4.68
C ILE A 293 -15.79 4.40 -5.93
N MET A 294 -15.01 4.29 -7.01
CA MET A 294 -15.26 4.98 -8.27
C MET A 294 -16.62 4.62 -8.88
N ILE A 295 -16.98 3.34 -8.87
CA ILE A 295 -18.31 2.88 -9.32
C ILE A 295 -19.41 3.51 -8.46
N MET A 296 -19.27 3.53 -7.14
CA MET A 296 -20.28 4.10 -6.25
C MET A 296 -20.41 5.62 -6.40
N ILE A 297 -19.30 6.32 -6.69
CA ILE A 297 -19.33 7.76 -7.01
C ILE A 297 -20.00 7.98 -8.36
N TYR A 298 -19.65 7.20 -9.38
CA TYR A 298 -20.25 7.29 -10.72
C TYR A 298 -21.77 7.15 -10.68
N PHE A 299 -22.31 6.25 -9.86
CA PHE A 299 -23.77 6.11 -9.64
C PHE A 299 -24.33 7.10 -8.61
N ASN A 300 -23.53 8.06 -8.15
CA ASN A 300 -23.92 9.11 -7.20
C ASN A 300 -24.49 8.58 -5.86
N LEU A 301 -24.08 7.39 -5.43
CA LEU A 301 -24.67 6.70 -4.28
C LEU A 301 -24.37 7.41 -2.95
N PHE A 302 -23.31 8.16 -2.83
CA PHE A 302 -23.00 8.92 -1.63
C PHE A 302 -23.84 10.19 -1.44
N HIS A 303 -24.55 10.62 -2.49
CA HIS A 303 -25.50 11.75 -2.44
C HIS A 303 -26.94 11.29 -2.39
N THR A 304 -27.26 10.15 -3.03
CA THR A 304 -28.64 9.64 -3.10
C THR A 304 -29.02 8.79 -1.88
N TRP A 305 -28.04 8.15 -1.24
CA TRP A 305 -28.24 7.36 -0.02
C TRP A 305 -27.75 8.12 1.21
N ASN A 306 -28.16 7.64 2.38
CA ASN A 306 -27.47 8.06 3.61
C ASN A 306 -25.98 7.70 3.52
N VAL A 307 -25.08 8.66 3.79
CA VAL A 307 -23.64 8.49 3.62
C VAL A 307 -23.09 7.29 4.39
N TRP A 308 -23.57 7.08 5.62
CA TRP A 308 -23.13 5.95 6.46
C TRP A 308 -23.62 4.61 5.92
N LEU A 309 -24.82 4.58 5.30
CA LEU A 309 -25.31 3.39 4.62
C LEU A 309 -24.44 3.08 3.38
N ALA A 310 -24.21 4.06 2.52
CA ALA A 310 -23.33 3.91 1.35
C ALA A 310 -21.93 3.45 1.76
N PHE A 311 -21.37 4.07 2.78
CA PHE A 311 -20.08 3.69 3.36
C PHE A 311 -20.06 2.24 3.87
N SER A 312 -21.08 1.83 4.63
CA SER A 312 -21.18 0.46 5.17
C SER A 312 -21.30 -0.58 4.06
N VAL A 313 -22.12 -0.30 3.03
CA VAL A 313 -22.28 -1.16 1.85
C VAL A 313 -20.95 -1.29 1.10
N LEU A 314 -20.25 -0.17 0.89
CA LEU A 314 -18.92 -0.18 0.26
C LEU A 314 -17.95 -1.09 1.01
N ILE A 315 -17.82 -0.92 2.33
CA ILE A 315 -16.94 -1.77 3.16
C ILE A 315 -17.34 -3.23 3.03
N GLY A 316 -18.65 -3.54 3.08
CA GLY A 316 -19.17 -4.90 2.88
C GLY A 316 -18.77 -5.50 1.53
N ILE A 317 -18.93 -4.73 0.44
CA ILE A 317 -18.55 -5.16 -0.92
C ILE A 317 -17.04 -5.38 -1.02
N VAL A 318 -16.22 -4.46 -0.51
CA VAL A 318 -14.75 -4.59 -0.53
C VAL A 318 -14.30 -5.84 0.22
N LEU A 319 -14.86 -6.11 1.40
CA LEU A 319 -14.55 -7.30 2.18
C LEU A 319 -14.98 -8.59 1.45
N LEU A 320 -16.20 -8.60 0.89
CA LEU A 320 -16.73 -9.74 0.14
C LEU A 320 -15.87 -10.06 -1.09
N VAL A 321 -15.59 -9.05 -1.93
CA VAL A 321 -14.76 -9.23 -3.13
C VAL A 321 -13.36 -9.70 -2.77
N SER A 322 -12.77 -9.15 -1.70
CA SER A 322 -11.44 -9.57 -1.23
C SER A 322 -11.43 -11.02 -0.72
N ALA A 323 -12.48 -11.43 -0.01
CA ALA A 323 -12.63 -12.80 0.46
C ALA A 323 -12.84 -13.77 -0.71
N LEU A 324 -13.70 -13.42 -1.66
CA LEU A 324 -13.93 -14.23 -2.88
C LEU A 324 -12.64 -14.35 -3.70
N SER A 325 -11.94 -13.25 -3.94
CA SER A 325 -10.63 -13.26 -4.64
C SER A 325 -9.64 -14.20 -3.96
N TRP A 326 -9.50 -14.10 -2.65
CA TRP A 326 -8.61 -14.98 -1.90
C TRP A 326 -8.99 -16.45 -2.01
N HIS A 327 -10.25 -16.78 -1.71
CA HIS A 327 -10.67 -18.20 -1.63
C HIS A 327 -10.79 -18.87 -2.99
N LEU A 328 -11.29 -18.14 -4.00
CA LEU A 328 -11.55 -18.71 -5.32
C LEU A 328 -10.30 -18.70 -6.21
N TYR A 329 -9.39 -17.74 -6.01
CA TYR A 329 -8.30 -17.51 -6.97
C TYR A 329 -6.91 -17.47 -6.30
N GLU A 330 -6.60 -16.48 -5.44
CA GLU A 330 -5.23 -16.23 -4.95
C GLU A 330 -4.62 -17.42 -4.22
N LYS A 331 -5.36 -18.05 -3.31
CA LYS A 331 -4.91 -19.19 -2.50
C LYS A 331 -4.41 -20.37 -3.36
N LYS A 332 -4.97 -20.56 -4.56
CA LYS A 332 -4.57 -21.64 -5.48
C LYS A 332 -3.14 -21.49 -5.99
N PHE A 333 -2.68 -20.23 -6.19
CA PHE A 333 -1.31 -19.95 -6.65
C PHE A 333 -0.29 -20.09 -5.53
N LEU A 334 -0.68 -19.79 -4.29
CA LEU A 334 0.21 -19.88 -3.14
C LEU A 334 0.44 -21.33 -2.69
N ASN A 335 -0.56 -22.19 -2.85
CA ASN A 335 -0.51 -23.59 -2.43
C ASN A 335 0.09 -24.56 -3.48
N ARG A 336 0.37 -24.07 -4.70
CA ARG A 336 1.07 -24.89 -5.70
C ARG A 336 2.56 -24.98 -5.34
N LYS A 337 2.97 -26.20 -4.86
CA LYS A 337 4.36 -26.58 -4.62
C LYS A 337 5.18 -26.55 -5.90
#